data_bb24b6e9c68dc72fbfb722c805eb1ea7
#
_entry.id   bb24b6e9c68dc72fbfb722c805eb1ea7
#
_cell.length_a   1.000
_cell.length_b   1.000
_cell.length_c   1.000
_cell.angle_alpha   90.00
_cell.angle_beta   90.00
_cell.angle_gamma   90.00
#
_symmetry.space_group_name_H-M   'P 1'
#
loop_
_entity.id
_entity.type
_entity.pdbx_description
1 polymer ?
#
loop_
_entity_poly.entity_id
_entity_poly.type
_entity_poly.pdbx_seq_one_letter_code
_entity_poly.pdbx_strand_id
1 'polypeptide(L)'
;MTVSDRDGNVIYQNDSSIEVNGDARGRNLEQCHNPKSWEMICHMIADNVSNIYTISKKGKKKLIYQTPWYENDDKNTPAGLVEFSIILPEEMPHYDRG
;
A
#
# COMPACT_ATOMS: atom_id res chain seq x y z
N MET A 1 -5.85 -0.32 5.22
CA MET A 1 -4.96 -1.37 4.65
C MET A 1 -5.64 -2.00 3.45
N THR A 2 -4.92 -2.09 2.37
CA THR A 2 -5.39 -2.72 1.13
C THR A 2 -4.37 -3.78 0.71
N VAL A 3 -4.84 -4.96 0.36
CA VAL A 3 -3.97 -6.07 -0.07
C VAL A 3 -4.36 -6.52 -1.46
N SER A 4 -3.37 -6.67 -2.33
CA SER A 4 -3.57 -7.21 -3.68
C SER A 4 -2.79 -8.51 -3.88
N ASP A 5 -3.20 -9.27 -4.89
CA ASP A 5 -2.39 -10.39 -5.38
C ASP A 5 -1.31 -9.90 -6.34
N ARG A 6 -0.55 -10.83 -6.93
CA ARG A 6 0.56 -10.52 -7.83
C ARG A 6 0.11 -9.82 -9.11
N ASP A 7 -1.11 -10.08 -9.55
CA ASP A 7 -1.66 -9.48 -10.77
C ASP A 7 -2.32 -8.13 -10.50
N GLY A 8 -2.33 -7.69 -9.24
CA GLY A 8 -2.90 -6.41 -8.85
C GLY A 8 -4.38 -6.47 -8.50
N ASN A 9 -4.97 -7.66 -8.38
CA ASN A 9 -6.36 -7.78 -7.95
C ASN A 9 -6.47 -7.57 -6.45
N VAL A 10 -7.36 -6.68 -6.03
CA VAL A 10 -7.57 -6.39 -4.60
C VAL A 10 -8.31 -7.56 -3.96
N ILE A 11 -7.66 -8.21 -2.99
CA ILE A 11 -8.19 -9.38 -2.30
C ILE A 11 -8.67 -9.07 -0.88
N TYR A 12 -8.24 -7.95 -0.31
CA TYR A 12 -8.63 -7.55 1.03
C TYR A 12 -8.55 -6.05 1.20
N GLN A 13 -9.49 -5.49 1.95
CA GLN A 13 -9.45 -4.13 2.46
C GLN A 13 -10.02 -4.13 3.87
N ASN A 14 -9.41 -3.36 4.79
CA ASN A 14 -10.03 -3.14 6.09
C ASN A 14 -11.09 -2.02 5.98
N ASP A 15 -11.87 -1.82 7.04
CA ASP A 15 -12.97 -0.84 7.03
C ASP A 15 -12.49 0.57 6.73
N SER A 16 -11.34 0.96 7.28
CA SER A 16 -10.75 2.27 7.03
C SER A 16 -10.44 2.49 5.54
N SER A 17 -9.88 1.49 4.89
CA SER A 17 -9.59 1.58 3.45
C SER A 17 -10.85 1.70 2.62
N ILE A 18 -11.88 0.94 2.95
CA ILE A 18 -13.17 0.99 2.26
C ILE A 18 -13.82 2.37 2.44
N GLU A 19 -13.77 2.91 3.65
CA GLU A 19 -14.36 4.21 3.95
C GLU A 19 -13.69 5.34 3.17
N VAL A 20 -12.37 5.33 3.07
CA VAL A 20 -11.59 6.38 2.41
C VAL A 20 -11.57 6.23 0.89
N ASN A 21 -11.40 5.02 0.38
CA ASN A 21 -11.14 4.76 -1.03
C ASN A 21 -12.31 4.08 -1.76
N GLY A 22 -13.38 3.72 -1.05
CA GLY A 22 -14.44 2.90 -1.58
C GLY A 22 -14.06 1.42 -1.62
N ASP A 23 -15.04 0.57 -1.84
CA ASP A 23 -14.84 -0.88 -1.91
C ASP A 23 -14.23 -1.26 -3.27
N ALA A 24 -12.95 -1.59 -3.27
CA ALA A 24 -12.22 -2.00 -4.46
C ALA A 24 -11.96 -3.52 -4.52
N ARG A 25 -12.52 -4.29 -3.57
CA ARG A 25 -12.33 -5.75 -3.56
C ARG A 25 -12.84 -6.36 -4.86
N GLY A 26 -12.03 -7.23 -5.45
CA GLY A 26 -12.33 -7.86 -6.73
C GLY A 26 -11.98 -7.00 -7.95
N ARG A 27 -11.54 -5.76 -7.75
CA ARG A 27 -11.07 -4.89 -8.82
C ARG A 27 -9.57 -4.99 -8.97
N ASN A 28 -9.06 -4.62 -10.15
CA ASN A 28 -7.63 -4.60 -10.40
C ASN A 28 -7.06 -3.20 -10.18
N LEU A 29 -5.92 -3.11 -9.51
CA LEU A 29 -5.25 -1.84 -9.22
C LEU A 29 -4.88 -1.05 -10.47
N GLU A 30 -4.65 -1.72 -11.59
CA GLU A 30 -4.38 -1.06 -12.87
C GLU A 30 -5.53 -0.13 -13.27
N GLN A 31 -6.77 -0.55 -13.01
CA GLN A 31 -7.96 0.24 -13.32
C GLN A 31 -8.14 1.45 -12.41
N CYS A 32 -7.58 1.39 -11.20
CA CYS A 32 -7.76 2.40 -10.16
C CYS A 32 -6.61 3.41 -10.09
N HIS A 33 -5.53 3.17 -10.83
CA HIS A 33 -4.32 3.98 -10.79
C HIS A 33 -3.98 4.51 -12.17
N ASN A 34 -3.31 5.66 -12.23
CA ASN A 34 -2.77 6.14 -13.49
C ASN A 34 -1.62 5.22 -13.95
N PRO A 35 -1.24 5.26 -15.24
CA PRO A 35 -0.22 4.36 -15.77
C PRO A 35 1.12 4.42 -15.02
N LYS A 36 1.51 5.59 -14.55
CA LYS A 36 2.77 5.77 -13.83
C LYS A 36 2.74 5.12 -12.45
N SER A 37 1.63 5.25 -11.74
CA SER A 37 1.45 4.60 -10.43
C SER A 37 1.36 3.09 -10.58
N TRP A 38 0.67 2.61 -11.62
CA TRP A 38 0.59 1.18 -11.90
C TRP A 38 1.95 0.58 -12.23
N GLU A 39 2.75 1.30 -13.02
CA GLU A 39 4.12 0.89 -13.34
C GLU A 39 4.97 0.73 -12.08
N MET A 40 4.83 1.66 -11.12
CA MET A 40 5.53 1.57 -9.84
C MET A 40 5.08 0.36 -9.02
N ILE A 41 3.78 0.04 -9.01
CA ILE A 41 3.25 -1.15 -8.34
C ILE A 41 3.87 -2.41 -8.94
N CYS A 42 3.89 -2.51 -10.26
CA CYS A 42 4.49 -3.65 -10.96
C CYS A 42 5.98 -3.79 -10.63
N HIS A 43 6.69 -2.67 -10.58
CA HIS A 43 8.12 -2.64 -10.22
C HIS A 43 8.35 -3.16 -8.79
N MET A 44 7.53 -2.71 -7.83
CA MET A 44 7.65 -3.18 -6.45
C MET A 44 7.48 -4.70 -6.33
N ILE A 45 6.50 -5.24 -7.02
CA ILE A 45 6.23 -6.68 -7.00
C ILE A 45 7.34 -7.45 -7.71
N ALA A 46 7.75 -6.99 -8.90
CA ALA A 46 8.75 -7.69 -9.72
C ALA A 46 10.14 -7.68 -9.07
N ASP A 47 10.54 -6.56 -8.49
CA ASP A 47 11.88 -6.36 -7.95
C ASP A 47 11.95 -6.46 -6.43
N ASN A 48 10.83 -6.81 -5.78
CA ASN A 48 10.80 -7.03 -4.34
C ASN A 48 11.23 -5.79 -3.55
N VAL A 49 10.69 -4.63 -3.94
CA VAL A 49 11.03 -3.33 -3.37
C VAL A 49 9.84 -2.74 -2.64
N SER A 50 10.11 -2.06 -1.53
CA SER A 50 9.10 -1.33 -0.77
C SER A 50 9.16 0.16 -1.10
N ASN A 51 8.05 0.86 -0.86
CA ASN A 51 7.96 2.30 -1.06
C ASN A 51 7.30 2.94 0.17
N ILE A 52 7.86 4.03 0.64
CA ILE A 52 7.32 4.75 1.79
C ILE A 52 7.41 6.26 1.51
N TYR A 53 6.32 6.95 1.74
CA TYR A 53 6.25 8.39 1.50
C TYR A 53 5.10 9.01 2.28
N THR A 54 5.04 10.34 2.30
CA THR A 54 3.93 11.06 2.90
C THR A 54 3.19 11.86 1.85
N ILE A 55 1.89 12.05 2.08
CA ILE A 55 1.05 12.94 1.30
C ILE A 55 0.32 13.89 2.22
N SER A 56 -0.10 15.03 1.70
CA SER A 56 -0.99 15.95 2.39
C SER A 56 -2.33 15.96 1.68
N LYS A 57 -3.40 15.74 2.40
CA LYS A 57 -4.75 15.72 1.86
C LYS A 57 -5.73 16.31 2.86
N LYS A 58 -6.50 17.32 2.43
CA LYS A 58 -7.49 17.99 3.27
C LYS A 58 -6.92 18.49 4.60
N GLY A 59 -5.70 19.04 4.55
CA GLY A 59 -5.02 19.56 5.73
C GLY A 59 -4.42 18.51 6.65
N LYS A 60 -4.48 17.26 6.27
CA LYS A 60 -3.92 16.15 7.06
C LYS A 60 -2.75 15.53 6.35
N LYS A 61 -1.74 15.12 7.12
CA LYS A 61 -0.57 14.43 6.62
C LYS A 61 -0.76 12.93 6.81
N LYS A 62 -0.54 12.16 5.76
CA LYS A 62 -0.65 10.70 5.79
C LYS A 62 0.66 10.05 5.42
N LEU A 63 1.00 8.98 6.13
CA LEU A 63 2.10 8.09 5.77
C LEU A 63 1.54 6.97 4.91
N ILE A 64 2.13 6.78 3.73
CA ILE A 64 1.81 5.68 2.82
C ILE A 64 2.98 4.72 2.83
N TYR A 65 2.71 3.46 3.15
CA TYR A 65 3.71 2.40 3.14
C TYR A 65 3.20 1.28 2.24
N GLN A 66 3.96 0.99 1.19
CA GLN A 66 3.65 -0.07 0.23
C GLN A 66 4.78 -1.08 0.25
N THR A 67 4.45 -2.35 0.43
CA THR A 67 5.45 -3.41 0.50
C THR A 67 4.91 -4.71 -0.06
N PRO A 68 5.75 -5.52 -0.71
CA PRO A 68 5.34 -6.86 -1.12
C PRO A 68 5.05 -7.75 0.08
N TRP A 69 4.14 -8.73 -0.10
CA TRP A 69 3.90 -9.77 0.88
C TRP A 69 4.17 -11.14 0.25
N TYR A 70 4.36 -12.15 1.07
CA TYR A 70 4.84 -13.46 0.64
C TYR A 70 3.98 -14.55 1.22
N GLU A 71 3.81 -15.65 0.46
CA GLU A 71 3.18 -16.86 0.96
C GLU A 71 4.24 -17.78 1.55
N ASN A 72 3.92 -18.40 2.68
CA ASN A 72 4.81 -19.32 3.38
C ASN A 72 6.16 -18.64 3.67
N ASP A 73 7.25 -19.35 3.47
CA ASP A 73 8.60 -18.84 3.69
C ASP A 73 9.32 -18.43 2.39
N ASP A 74 8.59 -18.35 1.29
CA ASP A 74 9.16 -17.94 0.01
C ASP A 74 9.30 -16.42 -0.04
N LYS A 75 10.50 -15.93 0.24
CA LYS A 75 10.84 -14.51 0.26
C LYS A 75 11.37 -14.00 -1.06
N ASN A 76 11.47 -14.85 -2.07
CA ASN A 76 12.03 -14.49 -3.37
C ASN A 76 10.95 -14.12 -4.39
N THR A 77 9.73 -14.60 -4.17
CA THR A 77 8.63 -14.40 -5.11
C THR A 77 7.45 -13.75 -4.37
N PRO A 78 7.27 -12.43 -4.51
CA PRO A 78 6.13 -11.76 -3.89
C PRO A 78 4.80 -12.34 -4.36
N ALA A 79 3.88 -12.51 -3.43
CA ALA A 79 2.52 -12.96 -3.72
C ALA A 79 1.60 -11.78 -4.07
N GLY A 80 2.01 -10.57 -3.76
CA GLY A 80 1.26 -9.36 -4.05
C GLY A 80 1.81 -8.17 -3.30
N LEU A 81 0.97 -7.16 -3.11
CA LEU A 81 1.32 -5.91 -2.46
C LEU A 81 0.37 -5.61 -1.31
N VAL A 82 0.89 -5.08 -0.23
CA VAL A 82 0.08 -4.53 0.86
C VAL A 82 0.35 -3.03 0.97
N GLU A 83 -0.70 -2.24 1.13
CA GLU A 83 -0.59 -0.80 1.34
C GLU A 83 -1.22 -0.40 2.65
N PHE A 84 -0.46 0.35 3.44
CA PHE A 84 -0.92 0.99 4.66
C PHE A 84 -1.04 2.49 4.43
N SER A 85 -2.15 3.08 4.87
CA SER A 85 -2.37 4.52 4.84
C SER A 85 -2.67 4.95 6.27
N ILE A 86 -1.79 5.75 6.86
CA ILE A 86 -1.85 6.11 8.27
C ILE A 86 -1.90 7.63 8.38
N ILE A 87 -2.93 8.15 9.07
CA ILE A 87 -3.01 9.58 9.37
C ILE A 87 -2.02 9.89 10.49
N LEU A 88 -1.09 10.80 10.23
CA LEU A 88 -0.11 11.21 11.21
C LEU A 88 -0.64 12.35 12.08
N PRO A 89 -0.33 12.36 13.39
CA PRO A 89 -0.65 13.51 14.23
C PRO A 89 0.18 14.73 13.80
N GLU A 90 -0.29 15.94 14.11
CA GLU A 90 0.44 17.18 13.80
C GLU A 90 1.81 17.18 14.45
N GLU A 91 1.87 16.76 15.71
CA GLU A 91 3.11 16.54 16.42
C GLU A 91 3.28 15.07 16.69
N MET A 92 4.22 14.46 15.99
CA MET A 92 4.47 13.03 16.13
C MET A 92 5.49 12.78 17.23
N PRO A 93 5.10 12.10 18.33
CA PRO A 93 6.07 11.76 19.39
C PRO A 93 7.23 10.97 18.81
N HIS A 94 8.42 11.28 19.27
CA HIS A 94 9.63 10.59 18.87
C HIS A 94 10.46 10.23 20.10
N TYR A 95 10.92 8.99 20.16
CA TYR A 95 11.73 8.48 21.26
C TYR A 95 13.02 7.92 20.70
N ASP A 96 14.13 8.46 21.17
CA ASP A 96 15.44 7.92 20.82
C ASP A 96 15.74 6.74 21.75
N ARG A 97 15.88 5.57 21.20
CA ARG A 97 16.13 4.33 21.97
C ARG A 97 17.58 3.86 21.88
N GLY A 98 18.46 4.72 21.49
CA GLY A 98 19.87 4.41 21.37
C GLY A 98 20.29 4.24 19.94
#